data_24e0726e50539a18ce996868bbb02b9a
#
_entry.id   24e0726e50539a18ce996868bbb02b9a
#
_cell.length_a   1.000
_cell.length_b   1.000
_cell.length_c   1.000
_cell.angle_alpha   90.00
_cell.angle_beta   90.00
_cell.angle_gamma   90.00
#
_symmetry.space_group_name_H-M   'P 1'
#
loop_
_entity.id
_entity.type
_entity.pdbx_description
1 polymer ?
#
loop_
_entity_poly.entity_id
_entity_poly.type
_entity_poly.pdbx_seq_one_letter_code
_entity_poly.pdbx_strand_id
1 'polypeptide(L)'
;YESVKEADEIYVLDTGSTDNSVKLLLDKGVFVKEEEIIPWRFDVARNKSLEMVPNDADICVCVDLDEVYMPGWRRKMESAWEADTTRLRHTYNWKLENDKPLVTFYYEKTHKRDGYSWYHPVHEILKYKLGREKIVTCDDIILNHYPDDTKSRGSYLNLLELSVKEDPTDDRNMHYLGREYMYHGKWNEAID
;
A
#
# COMPACT_ATOMS: atom_id res chain seq x y z
N TYR A 1 11.07 -7.28 7.42
CA TYR A 1 11.15 -6.95 8.87
C TYR A 1 12.26 -5.92 9.15
N GLU A 2 13.51 -6.19 8.73
CA GLU A 2 14.67 -5.36 9.09
C GLU A 2 14.50 -3.87 8.70
N SER A 3 13.83 -3.57 7.59
CA SER A 3 13.61 -2.20 7.12
C SER A 3 12.52 -1.44 7.89
N VAL A 4 11.65 -2.15 8.58
CA VAL A 4 10.52 -1.57 9.33
C VAL A 4 10.63 -1.72 10.84
N LYS A 5 11.72 -2.30 11.35
CA LYS A 5 11.94 -2.51 12.79
C LYS A 5 12.11 -1.23 13.62
N GLU A 6 12.20 -0.06 12.97
CA GLU A 6 12.17 1.23 13.63
C GLU A 6 10.78 1.63 14.13
N ALA A 7 9.70 0.96 13.67
CA ALA A 7 8.35 1.13 14.22
C ALA A 7 8.26 0.59 15.66
N ASP A 8 7.34 1.14 16.46
CA ASP A 8 7.07 0.64 17.80
C ASP A 8 6.48 -0.76 17.77
N GLU A 9 5.55 -0.98 16.83
CA GLU A 9 4.84 -2.25 16.65
C GLU A 9 4.64 -2.53 15.14
N ILE A 10 4.59 -3.80 14.80
CA ILE A 10 4.39 -4.25 13.41
C ILE A 10 3.20 -5.20 13.39
N TYR A 11 2.24 -4.91 12.53
CA TYR A 11 1.01 -5.68 12.32
C TYR A 11 0.99 -6.25 10.91
N VAL A 12 0.74 -7.54 10.80
CA VAL A 12 0.66 -8.25 9.51
C VAL A 12 -0.63 -9.05 9.45
N LEU A 13 -1.42 -8.81 8.41
CA LEU A 13 -2.52 -9.68 8.03
C LEU A 13 -1.97 -10.72 7.04
N ASP A 14 -1.89 -11.96 7.47
CA ASP A 14 -1.60 -13.09 6.58
C ASP A 14 -2.88 -13.56 5.90
N THR A 15 -2.86 -13.60 4.58
CA THR A 15 -4.05 -13.93 3.77
C THR A 15 -4.01 -15.32 3.17
N GLY A 16 -3.21 -16.22 3.75
CA GLY A 16 -3.16 -17.63 3.39
C GLY A 16 -1.78 -18.13 2.98
N SER A 17 -0.71 -17.69 3.65
CA SER A 17 0.63 -18.25 3.44
C SER A 17 0.66 -19.73 3.79
N THR A 18 1.29 -20.52 2.92
CA THR A 18 1.45 -21.98 3.10
C THR A 18 2.87 -22.38 3.49
N ASP A 19 3.75 -21.41 3.63
CA ASP A 19 5.15 -21.59 4.00
C ASP A 19 5.41 -21.19 5.48
N ASN A 20 6.67 -20.94 5.84
CA ASN A 20 7.04 -20.57 7.19
C ASN A 20 6.87 -19.06 7.51
N SER A 21 6.22 -18.27 6.65
CA SER A 21 6.12 -16.80 6.78
C SER A 21 5.51 -16.38 8.12
N VAL A 22 4.36 -16.96 8.50
CA VAL A 22 3.68 -16.66 9.78
C VAL A 22 4.60 -16.94 10.96
N LYS A 23 5.23 -18.14 11.00
CA LYS A 23 6.15 -18.50 12.07
C LYS A 23 7.33 -17.55 12.18
N LEU A 24 7.94 -17.18 11.05
CA LEU A 24 9.09 -16.26 11.02
C LEU A 24 8.72 -14.87 11.55
N LEU A 25 7.51 -14.38 11.27
CA LEU A 25 7.02 -13.10 11.76
C LEU A 25 6.76 -13.16 13.29
N LEU A 26 6.09 -14.21 13.76
CA LEU A 26 5.83 -14.42 15.19
C LEU A 26 7.13 -14.53 16.00
N ASP A 27 8.14 -15.24 15.49
CA ASP A 27 9.47 -15.38 16.12
C ASP A 27 10.21 -14.02 16.24
N LYS A 28 9.80 -13.01 15.44
CA LYS A 28 10.31 -11.63 15.49
C LYS A 28 9.45 -10.67 16.34
N GLY A 29 8.41 -11.18 16.98
CA GLY A 29 7.51 -10.37 17.81
C GLY A 29 6.51 -9.52 17.02
N VAL A 30 6.25 -9.88 15.77
CA VAL A 30 5.22 -9.23 14.92
C VAL A 30 3.83 -9.71 15.33
N PHE A 31 2.87 -8.80 15.38
CA PHE A 31 1.45 -9.16 15.56
C PHE A 31 0.88 -9.69 14.25
N VAL A 32 0.62 -10.99 14.19
CA VAL A 32 0.10 -11.64 12.97
C VAL A 32 -1.33 -12.09 13.20
N LYS A 33 -2.19 -11.78 12.26
CA LYS A 33 -3.55 -12.33 12.15
C LYS A 33 -3.64 -13.08 10.83
N GLU A 34 -4.11 -14.33 10.88
CA GLU A 34 -4.39 -15.13 9.69
C GLU A 34 -5.87 -14.98 9.34
N GLU A 35 -6.18 -14.49 8.14
CA GLU A 35 -7.56 -14.34 7.67
C GLU A 35 -7.60 -14.38 6.14
N GLU A 36 -8.28 -15.36 5.59
CA GLU A 36 -8.49 -15.47 4.15
C GLU A 36 -9.52 -14.44 3.66
N ILE A 37 -9.25 -13.81 2.52
CA ILE A 37 -10.12 -12.80 1.89
C ILE A 37 -10.79 -13.41 0.67
N ILE A 38 -12.08 -13.71 0.78
CA ILE A 38 -12.87 -14.32 -0.30
C ILE A 38 -14.15 -13.51 -0.55
N PRO A 39 -14.40 -13.05 -1.80
CA PRO A 39 -13.44 -12.99 -2.92
C PRO A 39 -12.27 -12.05 -2.62
N TRP A 40 -11.12 -12.28 -3.27
CA TRP A 40 -9.94 -11.44 -3.07
C TRP A 40 -10.18 -9.99 -3.47
N ARG A 41 -9.79 -9.07 -2.58
CA ARG A 41 -9.79 -7.61 -2.79
C ARG A 41 -8.67 -6.99 -1.99
N PHE A 42 -7.87 -6.15 -2.62
CA PHE A 42 -6.76 -5.49 -1.93
C PHE A 42 -7.23 -4.49 -0.87
N ASP A 43 -8.26 -3.68 -1.16
CA ASP A 43 -8.81 -2.71 -0.21
C ASP A 43 -9.37 -3.39 1.05
N VAL A 44 -10.03 -4.53 0.92
CA VAL A 44 -10.54 -5.30 2.07
C VAL A 44 -9.37 -5.81 2.90
N ALA A 45 -8.36 -6.42 2.28
CA ALA A 45 -7.17 -6.92 2.99
C ALA A 45 -6.45 -5.79 3.73
N ARG A 46 -6.22 -4.64 3.08
CA ARG A 46 -5.56 -3.49 3.70
C ARG A 46 -6.39 -2.86 4.82
N ASN A 47 -7.71 -2.77 4.68
CA ASN A 47 -8.57 -2.27 5.76
C ASN A 47 -8.55 -3.20 6.97
N LYS A 48 -8.61 -4.52 6.77
CA LYS A 48 -8.48 -5.51 7.85
C LYS A 48 -7.10 -5.47 8.53
N SER A 49 -6.03 -5.24 7.77
CA SER A 49 -4.71 -5.00 8.34
C SER A 49 -4.68 -3.71 9.18
N LEU A 50 -5.30 -2.63 8.69
CA LEU A 50 -5.40 -1.37 9.42
C LEU A 50 -6.24 -1.50 10.70
N GLU A 51 -7.30 -2.33 10.70
CA GLU A 51 -8.12 -2.61 11.89
C GLU A 51 -7.34 -3.29 13.03
N MET A 52 -6.24 -3.98 12.70
CA MET A 52 -5.37 -4.60 13.72
C MET A 52 -4.59 -3.57 14.54
N VAL A 53 -4.31 -2.39 13.95
CA VAL A 53 -3.55 -1.33 14.60
C VAL A 53 -4.40 -0.70 15.71
N PRO A 54 -3.92 -0.58 16.96
CA PRO A 54 -4.65 0.04 18.07
C PRO A 54 -5.13 1.47 17.76
N ASN A 55 -6.24 1.85 18.39
CA ASN A 55 -6.82 3.19 18.17
C ASN A 55 -5.99 4.32 18.78
N ASP A 56 -5.10 4.02 19.69
CA ASP A 56 -4.18 4.97 20.33
C ASP A 56 -2.83 5.09 19.60
N ALA A 57 -2.66 4.40 18.47
CA ALA A 57 -1.52 4.63 17.60
C ALA A 57 -1.63 6.01 16.93
N ASP A 58 -0.55 6.76 16.87
CA ASP A 58 -0.51 8.09 16.26
C ASP A 58 -0.45 8.00 14.73
N ILE A 59 0.47 7.18 14.21
CA ILE A 59 0.84 7.12 12.80
C ILE A 59 0.89 5.67 12.32
N CYS A 60 0.26 5.41 11.20
CA CYS A 60 0.34 4.14 10.47
C CYS A 60 1.28 4.30 9.28
N VAL A 61 2.22 3.38 9.14
CA VAL A 61 3.13 3.28 8.00
C VAL A 61 2.81 1.99 7.25
N CYS A 62 2.12 2.11 6.11
CA CYS A 62 1.77 0.96 5.29
C CYS A 62 2.92 0.61 4.35
N VAL A 63 3.30 -0.67 4.34
CA VAL A 63 4.44 -1.17 3.56
C VAL A 63 4.08 -2.53 2.96
N ASP A 64 4.45 -2.75 1.71
CA ASP A 64 4.31 -4.03 1.05
C ASP A 64 5.58 -4.89 1.27
N LEU A 65 5.48 -6.22 1.11
CA LEU A 65 6.59 -7.13 1.40
C LEU A 65 7.81 -6.95 0.47
N ASP A 66 7.59 -6.37 -0.69
CA ASP A 66 8.60 -6.03 -1.70
C ASP A 66 9.10 -4.58 -1.61
N GLU A 67 8.76 -3.89 -0.51
CA GLU A 67 9.17 -2.52 -0.23
C GLU A 67 10.15 -2.47 0.96
N VAL A 68 11.20 -1.67 0.83
CA VAL A 68 12.29 -1.57 1.80
C VAL A 68 12.58 -0.10 2.13
N TYR A 69 12.31 0.32 3.34
CA TYR A 69 12.72 1.63 3.84
C TYR A 69 14.23 1.71 4.06
N MET A 70 14.81 2.84 3.66
CA MET A 70 16.19 3.18 4.03
C MET A 70 16.28 3.54 5.51
N PRO A 71 17.37 3.17 6.20
CA PRO A 71 17.51 3.39 7.65
C PRO A 71 17.31 4.86 8.08
N GLY A 72 16.75 5.03 9.29
CA GLY A 72 16.50 6.35 9.89
C GLY A 72 15.20 7.00 9.41
N TRP A 73 14.34 6.27 8.74
CA TRP A 73 13.07 6.76 8.22
C TRP A 73 12.14 7.26 9.34
N ARG A 74 12.10 6.56 10.49
CA ARG A 74 11.26 6.93 11.61
C ARG A 74 11.61 8.32 12.14
N ARG A 75 12.87 8.56 12.47
CA ARG A 75 13.32 9.86 13.00
C ARG A 75 13.03 11.01 12.02
N LYS A 76 13.19 10.77 10.72
CA LYS A 76 12.87 11.74 9.69
C LYS A 76 11.38 12.03 9.63
N MET A 77 10.56 10.98 9.72
CA MET A 77 9.10 11.08 9.78
C MET A 77 8.65 11.89 11.00
N GLU A 78 9.13 11.55 12.21
CA GLU A 78 8.80 12.27 13.43
C GLU A 78 9.21 13.75 13.36
N SER A 79 10.36 14.04 12.75
CA SER A 79 10.84 15.44 12.58
C SER A 79 10.01 16.24 11.57
N ALA A 80 9.41 15.58 10.57
CA ALA A 80 8.58 16.22 9.55
C ALA A 80 7.09 16.31 9.94
N TRP A 81 6.66 15.49 10.90
CA TRP A 81 5.26 15.42 11.32
C TRP A 81 4.88 16.59 12.21
N GLU A 82 3.92 17.40 11.78
CA GLU A 82 3.38 18.53 12.53
C GLU A 82 2.05 18.13 13.22
N ALA A 83 1.61 18.89 14.21
CA ALA A 83 0.46 18.57 15.07
C ALA A 83 -0.85 18.31 14.30
N ASP A 84 -1.06 18.98 13.17
CA ASP A 84 -2.25 18.85 12.33
C ASP A 84 -2.00 18.03 11.05
N THR A 85 -0.82 17.42 10.91
CA THR A 85 -0.50 16.52 9.78
C THR A 85 -1.44 15.31 9.81
N THR A 86 -2.01 14.99 8.66
CA THR A 86 -2.86 13.81 8.51
C THR A 86 -2.17 12.74 7.67
N ARG A 87 -1.32 13.13 6.71
CA ARG A 87 -0.61 12.24 5.79
C ARG A 87 0.79 12.76 5.53
N LEU A 88 1.74 11.85 5.37
CA LEU A 88 3.10 12.18 4.96
C LEU A 88 3.39 11.56 3.59
N ARG A 89 4.01 12.38 2.75
CA ARG A 89 4.50 12.04 1.41
C ARG A 89 6.01 11.90 1.47
N HIS A 90 6.53 10.86 0.84
CA HIS A 90 7.96 10.59 0.81
C HIS A 90 8.43 10.07 -0.56
N THR A 91 9.74 10.00 -0.76
CA THR A 91 10.37 9.49 -1.98
C THR A 91 10.15 7.99 -2.11
N TYR A 92 9.64 7.55 -3.26
CA TYR A 92 9.43 6.16 -3.61
C TYR A 92 10.19 5.81 -4.88
N ASN A 93 11.19 4.94 -4.78
CA ASN A 93 11.92 4.40 -5.90
C ASN A 93 11.20 3.15 -6.41
N TRP A 94 10.27 3.35 -7.35
CA TRP A 94 9.44 2.29 -7.90
C TRP A 94 10.23 1.29 -8.75
N LYS A 95 11.26 1.77 -9.44
CA LYS A 95 12.16 0.90 -10.21
C LYS A 95 13.60 1.29 -9.95
N LEU A 96 14.40 0.26 -9.64
CA LEU A 96 15.85 0.36 -9.48
C LEU A 96 16.54 -0.36 -10.63
N GLU A 97 17.70 0.12 -11.04
CA GLU A 97 18.61 -0.53 -11.95
C GLU A 97 20.02 -0.44 -11.38
N ASN A 98 20.65 -1.60 -11.09
CA ASN A 98 21.94 -1.66 -10.41
C ASN A 98 21.95 -0.84 -9.09
N ASP A 99 20.90 -1.00 -8.27
CA ASP A 99 20.67 -0.28 -7.01
C ASP A 99 20.55 1.25 -7.13
N LYS A 100 20.40 1.76 -8.35
CA LYS A 100 20.15 3.19 -8.59
C LYS A 100 18.71 3.43 -9.00
N PRO A 101 18.09 4.51 -8.49
CA PRO A 101 16.74 4.88 -8.90
C PRO A 101 16.63 5.15 -10.39
N LEU A 102 15.75 4.43 -11.08
CA LEU A 102 15.39 4.64 -12.48
C LEU A 102 14.05 5.35 -12.63
N VAL A 103 13.07 4.96 -11.81
CA VAL A 103 11.75 5.60 -11.76
C VAL A 103 11.45 5.94 -10.31
N THR A 104 11.27 7.23 -10.05
CA THR A 104 11.01 7.77 -8.72
C THR A 104 9.80 8.69 -8.76
N PHE A 105 8.95 8.60 -7.75
CA PHE A 105 7.84 9.52 -7.51
C PHE A 105 7.53 9.62 -6.02
N TYR A 106 6.62 10.50 -5.65
CA TYR A 106 6.15 10.58 -4.28
C TYR A 106 5.10 9.54 -3.95
N TYR A 107 5.18 8.99 -2.73
CA TYR A 107 4.25 8.00 -2.23
C TYR A 107 3.64 8.44 -0.90
N GLU A 108 2.40 8.04 -0.64
CA GLU A 108 1.57 8.61 0.42
C GLU A 108 0.88 7.52 1.25
N LYS A 109 1.63 6.49 1.67
CA LYS A 109 1.11 5.38 2.51
C LYS A 109 1.35 5.58 4.01
N THR A 110 1.89 6.73 4.44
CA THR A 110 2.10 7.07 5.85
C THR A 110 1.03 8.07 6.26
N HIS A 111 0.23 7.74 7.27
CA HIS A 111 -0.93 8.54 7.61
C HIS A 111 -1.30 8.42 9.11
N LYS A 112 -2.11 9.36 9.60
CA LYS A 112 -2.74 9.30 10.91
C LYS A 112 -3.54 8.00 11.05
N ARG A 113 -3.59 7.42 12.26
CA ARG A 113 -4.39 6.21 12.51
C ARG A 113 -5.85 6.42 12.17
N ASP A 114 -6.42 7.56 12.56
CA ASP A 114 -7.83 7.84 12.40
C ASP A 114 -8.20 8.50 11.07
N GLY A 115 -9.38 8.16 10.60
CA GLY A 115 -10.05 8.83 9.48
C GLY A 115 -9.67 8.29 8.10
N TYR A 116 -8.75 7.36 8.01
CA TYR A 116 -8.35 6.76 6.74
C TYR A 116 -8.99 5.40 6.49
N SER A 117 -9.25 5.13 5.22
CA SER A 117 -9.65 3.80 4.72
C SER A 117 -9.12 3.61 3.31
N TRP A 118 -8.91 2.36 2.95
CA TRP A 118 -8.53 1.95 1.61
C TRP A 118 -9.77 1.71 0.75
N TYR A 119 -9.68 2.09 -0.53
CA TYR A 119 -10.74 1.99 -1.53
C TYR A 119 -10.19 1.39 -2.80
N HIS A 120 -11.06 0.74 -3.54
CA HIS A 120 -10.89 0.03 -4.80
C HIS A 120 -10.30 -1.38 -4.65
N PRO A 121 -10.92 -2.37 -5.33
CA PRO A 121 -10.51 -3.77 -5.29
C PRO A 121 -9.06 -4.02 -5.72
N VAL A 122 -8.52 -3.14 -6.59
CA VAL A 122 -7.14 -3.14 -7.07
C VAL A 122 -6.71 -1.69 -7.37
N HIS A 123 -5.41 -1.42 -7.37
CA HIS A 123 -4.86 -0.07 -7.43
C HIS A 123 -5.45 0.83 -6.34
N GLU A 124 -5.56 0.28 -5.18
CA GLU A 124 -6.21 0.87 -4.01
C GLU A 124 -5.55 2.18 -3.59
N ILE A 125 -6.38 3.07 -3.07
CA ILE A 125 -5.97 4.38 -2.56
C ILE A 125 -6.48 4.60 -1.15
N LEU A 126 -5.73 5.38 -0.38
CA LEU A 126 -6.17 5.89 0.91
C LEU A 126 -7.05 7.13 0.70
N LYS A 127 -8.24 7.14 1.35
CA LYS A 127 -9.12 8.31 1.42
C LYS A 127 -9.30 8.73 2.87
N TYR A 128 -9.17 10.04 3.13
CA TYR A 128 -9.45 10.64 4.43
C TYR A 128 -10.91 11.06 4.55
N LYS A 129 -11.55 10.77 5.68
CA LYS A 129 -13.01 10.97 5.87
C LYS A 129 -13.36 12.09 6.86
N LEU A 130 -12.39 12.57 7.65
CA LEU A 130 -12.65 13.49 8.76
C LEU A 130 -12.39 14.96 8.42
N GLY A 131 -12.48 15.33 7.15
CA GLY A 131 -12.36 16.73 6.72
C GLY A 131 -11.22 16.98 5.74
N ARG A 132 -10.48 18.09 5.93
CA ARG A 132 -9.39 18.46 5.02
C ARG A 132 -8.10 17.74 5.40
N GLU A 133 -7.45 17.10 4.42
CA GLU A 133 -6.11 16.55 4.61
C GLU A 133 -5.06 17.66 4.70
N LYS A 134 -4.10 17.48 5.60
CA LYS A 134 -2.82 18.17 5.58
C LYS A 134 -1.71 17.18 5.27
N ILE A 135 -1.13 17.31 4.09
CA ILE A 135 -0.05 16.46 3.61
C ILE A 135 1.27 17.19 3.78
N VAL A 136 2.21 16.58 4.50
CA VAL A 136 3.60 17.04 4.64
C VAL A 136 4.49 16.18 3.75
N THR A 137 5.49 16.79 3.13
CA THR A 137 6.47 16.10 2.29
C THR A 137 7.81 16.00 3.01
N CYS A 138 8.40 14.79 3.03
CA CYS A 138 9.74 14.54 3.55
C CYS A 138 10.57 13.78 2.50
N ASP A 139 11.34 14.49 1.71
CA ASP A 139 12.14 13.93 0.61
C ASP A 139 13.25 12.98 1.10
N ASP A 140 13.70 13.17 2.33
CA ASP A 140 14.78 12.37 2.94
C ASP A 140 14.35 10.95 3.34
N ILE A 141 13.04 10.68 3.41
CA ILE A 141 12.53 9.32 3.59
C ILE A 141 12.49 8.65 2.24
N ILE A 142 13.20 7.53 2.12
CA ILE A 142 13.31 6.77 0.87
C ILE A 142 12.76 5.37 1.09
N LEU A 143 11.82 4.99 0.24
CA LEU A 143 11.27 3.63 0.13
C LEU A 143 11.67 3.05 -1.22
N ASN A 144 12.37 1.94 -1.22
CA ASN A 144 12.77 1.20 -2.42
C ASN A 144 11.82 0.04 -2.67
N HIS A 145 11.46 -0.19 -3.92
CA HIS A 145 10.64 -1.31 -4.34
C HIS A 145 11.47 -2.35 -5.09
N TYR A 146 11.33 -3.61 -4.67
CA TYR A 146 12.01 -4.79 -5.24
C TYR A 146 10.94 -5.79 -5.69
N PRO A 147 10.33 -5.57 -6.87
CA PRO A 147 9.21 -6.38 -7.33
C PRO A 147 9.60 -7.83 -7.56
N ASP A 148 8.69 -8.73 -7.24
CA ASP A 148 8.78 -10.13 -7.63
C ASP A 148 8.18 -10.32 -9.03
N ASP A 149 9.03 -10.38 -10.04
CA ASP A 149 8.64 -10.52 -11.45
C ASP A 149 7.97 -11.87 -11.77
N THR A 150 7.99 -12.82 -10.82
CA THR A 150 7.33 -14.13 -10.99
C THR A 150 5.85 -14.11 -10.60
N LYS A 151 5.37 -13.06 -9.92
CA LYS A 151 3.97 -12.94 -9.51
C LYS A 151 3.03 -12.78 -10.71
N SER A 152 2.01 -13.64 -10.76
CA SER A 152 0.94 -13.52 -11.74
C SER A 152 0.06 -12.29 -11.47
N ARG A 153 -0.25 -11.53 -12.52
CA ARG A 153 -1.22 -10.43 -12.51
C ARG A 153 -2.62 -10.86 -13.01
N GLY A 154 -2.85 -12.16 -13.11
CA GLY A 154 -4.05 -12.72 -13.75
C GLY A 154 -5.40 -12.31 -13.15
N SER A 155 -5.43 -11.85 -11.89
CA SER A 155 -6.66 -11.37 -11.25
C SER A 155 -6.96 -9.90 -11.49
N TYR A 156 -6.03 -9.11 -12.04
CA TYR A 156 -6.16 -7.65 -12.13
C TYR A 156 -7.30 -7.20 -13.04
N LEU A 157 -7.46 -7.85 -14.19
CA LEU A 157 -8.54 -7.50 -15.12
C LEU A 157 -9.93 -7.60 -14.45
N ASN A 158 -10.22 -8.72 -13.81
CA ASN A 158 -11.52 -8.93 -13.15
C ASN A 158 -11.74 -7.92 -12.00
N LEU A 159 -10.69 -7.57 -11.26
CA LEU A 159 -10.78 -6.59 -10.19
C LEU A 159 -10.96 -5.17 -10.71
N LEU A 160 -10.40 -4.83 -11.87
CA LEU A 160 -10.60 -3.54 -12.53
C LEU A 160 -12.01 -3.42 -13.11
N GLU A 161 -12.53 -4.48 -13.74
CA GLU A 161 -13.92 -4.55 -14.18
C GLU A 161 -14.88 -4.36 -13.00
N LEU A 162 -14.58 -4.97 -11.86
CA LEU A 162 -15.33 -4.77 -10.62
C LEU A 162 -15.23 -3.32 -10.13
N SER A 163 -14.04 -2.71 -10.13
CA SER A 163 -13.82 -1.32 -9.70
C SER A 163 -14.66 -0.33 -10.51
N VAL A 164 -14.67 -0.47 -11.84
CA VAL A 164 -15.49 0.39 -12.73
C VAL A 164 -16.98 0.12 -12.55
N LYS A 165 -17.38 -1.13 -12.30
CA LYS A 165 -18.78 -1.45 -12.00
C LYS A 165 -19.27 -0.85 -10.70
N GLU A 166 -18.42 -0.80 -9.66
CA GLU A 166 -18.73 -0.22 -8.35
C GLU A 166 -18.78 1.32 -8.40
N ASP A 167 -17.87 1.95 -9.17
CA ASP A 167 -17.86 3.39 -9.39
C ASP A 167 -17.56 3.71 -10.88
N PRO A 168 -18.62 3.79 -11.69
CA PRO A 168 -18.47 4.09 -13.13
C PRO A 168 -18.14 5.55 -13.43
N THR A 169 -17.94 6.38 -12.40
CA THR A 169 -17.54 7.79 -12.55
C THR A 169 -16.10 8.04 -12.17
N ASP A 170 -15.40 7.03 -11.67
CA ASP A 170 -13.98 7.12 -11.32
C ASP A 170 -13.10 6.96 -12.57
N ASP A 171 -12.62 8.07 -13.11
CA ASP A 171 -11.78 8.16 -14.30
C ASP A 171 -10.44 7.42 -14.16
N ARG A 172 -9.91 7.34 -12.94
CA ARG A 172 -8.68 6.60 -12.63
C ARG A 172 -8.88 5.09 -12.82
N ASN A 173 -9.98 4.54 -12.32
CA ASN A 173 -10.32 3.12 -12.50
C ASN A 173 -10.58 2.80 -13.97
N MET A 174 -11.29 3.67 -14.68
CA MET A 174 -11.53 3.54 -16.12
C MET A 174 -10.20 3.55 -16.91
N HIS A 175 -9.30 4.46 -16.59
CA HIS A 175 -7.97 4.52 -17.21
C HIS A 175 -7.17 3.21 -17.00
N TYR A 176 -7.16 2.67 -15.77
CA TYR A 176 -6.47 1.42 -15.49
C TYR A 176 -7.12 0.23 -16.19
N LEU A 177 -8.44 0.18 -16.28
CA LEU A 177 -9.16 -0.87 -16.98
C LEU A 177 -8.85 -0.84 -18.49
N GLY A 178 -8.93 0.33 -19.13
CA GLY A 178 -8.57 0.50 -20.53
C GLY A 178 -7.14 0.03 -20.83
N ARG A 179 -6.18 0.41 -19.96
CA ARG A 179 -4.79 -0.05 -20.07
C ARG A 179 -4.65 -1.57 -19.91
N GLU A 180 -5.38 -2.17 -18.99
CA GLU A 180 -5.34 -3.62 -18.76
C GLU A 180 -5.96 -4.38 -19.94
N TYR A 181 -7.05 -3.88 -20.53
CA TYR A 181 -7.61 -4.41 -21.78
C TYR A 181 -6.57 -4.39 -22.91
N MET A 182 -5.79 -3.31 -23.05
CA MET A 182 -4.70 -3.23 -24.04
C MET A 182 -3.66 -4.34 -23.83
N TYR A 183 -3.25 -4.61 -22.58
CA TYR A 183 -2.29 -5.67 -22.27
C TYR A 183 -2.83 -7.07 -22.60
N HIS A 184 -4.14 -7.25 -22.55
CA HIS A 184 -4.83 -8.48 -22.94
C HIS A 184 -5.20 -8.55 -24.42
N GLY A 185 -4.83 -7.55 -25.25
CA GLY A 185 -5.17 -7.48 -26.68
C GLY A 185 -6.65 -7.23 -26.97
N LYS A 186 -7.42 -6.78 -25.97
CA LYS A 186 -8.84 -6.43 -26.06
C LYS A 186 -8.97 -4.95 -26.48
N TRP A 187 -8.64 -4.68 -27.74
CA TRP A 187 -8.51 -3.31 -28.24
C TRP A 187 -9.84 -2.55 -28.32
N ASN A 188 -10.94 -3.23 -28.63
CA ASN A 188 -12.27 -2.60 -28.74
C ASN A 188 -12.72 -2.17 -27.32
N GLU A 189 -12.63 -3.06 -26.35
CA GLU A 189 -12.99 -2.78 -24.95
C GLU A 189 -12.10 -1.71 -24.32
N ALA A 190 -10.88 -1.52 -24.84
CA ALA A 190 -9.97 -0.48 -24.36
C ALA A 190 -10.31 0.93 -24.89
N ILE A 191 -11.10 1.04 -25.95
CA ILE A 191 -11.49 2.31 -26.61
C ILE A 191 -12.86 2.80 -26.10
N ASP A 192 -13.75 1.87 -25.77
CA ASP A 192 -15.09 2.14 -25.24
C ASP A 192 -15.05 2.69 -23.80
#